data_77a9c884eae7b612b2009987e68e8948
#
_entry.id   77a9c884eae7b612b2009987e68e8948
#
_cell.length_a   1.000
_cell.length_b   1.000
_cell.length_c   1.000
_cell.angle_alpha   90.00
_cell.angle_beta   90.00
_cell.angle_gamma   90.00
#
_symmetry.space_group_name_H-M   'P 1'
#
loop_
_entity.id
_entity.type
_entity.pdbx_description
1 polymer ?
#
loop_
_entity_poly.entity_id
_entity_poly.type
_entity_poly.pdbx_seq_one_letter_code
_entity_poly.pdbx_strand_id
1 'polypeptide(L)'
;MRIPVGQPWQITLRSVLLASLMFCGGCQTATKSLFTVSGPGWHIQEGQALWRPRRGMPELAGDIVMASDSAGRCYIQFAKTPMSLVCAQTTPTNWLIQFPPAGMSFAGHGRPSKRFAWLYLHAALAGEPLPKSLHFETKPDGGWRLENRRSEETLDGFVAP
;
A
#
# COMPACT_ATOMS: atom_id res chain seq x y z
N MET A 1 32.26 -39.59 -57.86
CA MET A 1 30.90 -39.56 -57.36
C MET A 1 31.00 -39.02 -55.89
N ARG A 2 30.72 -37.73 -55.66
CA ARG A 2 30.87 -37.10 -54.30
C ARG A 2 29.48 -36.75 -53.83
N ILE A 3 29.11 -37.28 -52.65
CA ILE A 3 27.85 -37.03 -51.97
C ILE A 3 28.05 -35.79 -51.06
N PRO A 4 27.23 -34.73 -51.13
CA PRO A 4 27.34 -33.62 -50.19
C PRO A 4 26.64 -34.01 -48.87
N VAL A 5 27.38 -33.99 -47.80
CA VAL A 5 26.85 -34.11 -46.42
C VAL A 5 26.24 -32.78 -46.05
N GLY A 6 24.92 -32.66 -46.14
CA GLY A 6 24.18 -31.50 -45.65
C GLY A 6 24.12 -31.51 -44.11
N GLN A 7 24.49 -30.42 -43.49
CA GLN A 7 24.43 -30.23 -42.04
C GLN A 7 23.03 -29.77 -41.58
N PRO A 8 22.22 -30.61 -40.95
CA PRO A 8 20.90 -30.20 -40.45
C PRO A 8 20.92 -29.59 -39.04
N TRP A 9 22.09 -29.40 -38.44
CA TRP A 9 22.21 -29.06 -37.01
C TRP A 9 22.04 -27.57 -36.68
N GLN A 10 22.22 -26.70 -37.63
CA GLN A 10 22.18 -25.23 -37.34
C GLN A 10 20.76 -24.65 -37.26
N ILE A 11 19.75 -25.33 -37.80
CA ILE A 11 18.39 -24.82 -37.83
C ILE A 11 17.68 -25.08 -36.48
N THR A 12 17.97 -26.19 -35.82
CA THR A 12 17.35 -26.58 -34.54
C THR A 12 17.80 -25.71 -33.38
N LEU A 13 19.06 -25.25 -33.38
CA LEU A 13 19.59 -24.44 -32.25
C LEU A 13 18.99 -23.01 -32.23
N ARG A 14 18.74 -22.43 -33.41
CA ARG A 14 18.14 -21.10 -33.53
C ARG A 14 16.66 -21.06 -33.11
N SER A 15 15.93 -22.12 -33.38
CA SER A 15 14.50 -22.22 -33.02
C SER A 15 14.30 -22.41 -31.51
N VAL A 16 15.20 -23.12 -30.84
CA VAL A 16 15.15 -23.30 -29.35
C VAL A 16 15.49 -22.00 -28.63
N LEU A 17 16.43 -21.21 -29.16
CA LEU A 17 16.81 -19.91 -28.53
C LEU A 17 15.70 -18.86 -28.64
N LEU A 18 14.93 -18.85 -29.76
CA LEU A 18 13.80 -17.92 -29.91
C LEU A 18 12.61 -18.30 -29.02
N ALA A 19 12.36 -19.57 -28.76
CA ALA A 19 11.28 -20.04 -27.89
C ALA A 19 11.55 -19.72 -26.40
N SER A 20 12.82 -19.68 -25.99
CA SER A 20 13.20 -19.35 -24.58
C SER A 20 12.99 -17.88 -24.21
N LEU A 21 12.98 -16.96 -25.18
CA LEU A 21 12.80 -15.53 -24.93
C LEU A 21 11.33 -15.11 -24.72
N MET A 22 10.37 -15.93 -25.08
CA MET A 22 8.95 -15.62 -24.92
C MET A 22 8.39 -15.94 -23.52
N PHE A 23 9.13 -16.63 -22.64
CA PHE A 23 8.67 -16.99 -21.30
C PHE A 23 9.06 -16.00 -20.20
N CYS A 24 9.77 -14.92 -20.51
CA CYS A 24 10.05 -13.84 -19.56
C CYS A 24 8.96 -12.75 -19.53
N GLY A 25 7.73 -13.07 -19.90
CA GLY A 25 6.54 -12.27 -19.58
C GLY A 25 6.33 -12.31 -18.07
N GLY A 26 7.04 -11.45 -17.33
CA GLY A 26 6.88 -11.30 -15.90
C GLY A 26 5.40 -11.06 -15.59
N CYS A 27 4.81 -11.92 -14.77
CA CYS A 27 3.54 -11.64 -14.11
C CYS A 27 3.70 -10.33 -13.33
N GLN A 28 3.42 -9.21 -13.96
CA GLN A 28 3.10 -7.99 -13.25
C GLN A 28 1.78 -8.28 -12.55
N THR A 29 1.85 -8.66 -11.29
CA THR A 29 0.69 -8.65 -10.40
C THR A 29 0.19 -7.22 -10.41
N ALA A 30 -0.86 -6.96 -11.20
CA ALA A 30 -1.49 -5.65 -11.26
C ALA A 30 -1.94 -5.30 -9.84
N THR A 31 -1.22 -4.40 -9.20
CA THR A 31 -1.56 -3.91 -7.86
C THR A 31 -2.93 -3.26 -7.98
N LYS A 32 -3.93 -3.89 -7.40
CA LYS A 32 -5.30 -3.33 -7.42
C LYS A 32 -5.23 -1.94 -6.78
N SER A 33 -5.75 -0.94 -7.47
CA SER A 33 -5.84 0.43 -6.97
C SER A 33 -7.24 0.97 -7.21
N LEU A 34 -7.76 1.79 -6.31
CA LEU A 34 -9.04 2.49 -6.49
C LEU A 34 -8.86 3.73 -7.38
N PHE A 35 -7.71 4.38 -7.26
CA PHE A 35 -7.34 5.58 -8.02
C PHE A 35 -5.83 5.77 -7.98
N THR A 36 -5.34 6.66 -8.82
CA THR A 36 -3.94 7.11 -8.83
C THR A 36 -3.85 8.53 -8.29
N VAL A 37 -2.88 8.78 -7.42
CA VAL A 37 -2.54 10.13 -6.94
C VAL A 37 -1.72 10.81 -8.03
N SER A 38 -2.37 11.66 -8.84
CA SER A 38 -1.72 12.36 -9.94
C SER A 38 -2.46 13.64 -10.29
N GLY A 39 -1.72 14.64 -10.78
CA GLY A 39 -2.28 15.94 -11.20
C GLY A 39 -2.51 16.92 -10.03
N PRO A 40 -3.04 18.11 -10.32
CA PRO A 40 -3.32 19.15 -9.35
C PRO A 40 -4.51 18.79 -8.45
N GLY A 41 -4.63 19.46 -7.30
CA GLY A 41 -5.78 19.32 -6.39
C GLY A 41 -5.58 18.29 -5.27
N TRP A 42 -4.42 17.65 -5.18
CA TRP A 42 -4.04 16.82 -4.05
C TRP A 42 -3.34 17.65 -2.99
N HIS A 43 -3.79 17.52 -1.75
CA HIS A 43 -3.07 17.98 -0.56
C HIS A 43 -2.22 16.82 -0.06
N ILE A 44 -0.90 17.00 -0.08
CA ILE A 44 0.06 15.96 0.30
C ILE A 44 0.71 16.39 1.62
N GLN A 45 0.75 15.47 2.57
CA GLN A 45 1.40 15.60 3.86
C GLN A 45 2.38 14.44 4.04
N GLU A 46 3.53 14.73 4.57
CA GLU A 46 4.58 13.74 4.86
C GLU A 46 4.91 13.75 6.35
N GLY A 47 5.38 12.64 6.86
CA GLY A 47 5.76 12.54 8.25
C GLY A 47 6.38 11.20 8.59
N GLN A 48 6.41 10.90 9.88
CA GLN A 48 6.92 9.63 10.38
C GLN A 48 5.91 9.00 11.33
N ALA A 49 5.92 7.68 11.36
CA ALA A 49 5.04 6.93 12.24
C ALA A 49 5.73 5.69 12.82
N LEU A 50 5.24 5.29 13.98
CA LEU A 50 5.47 3.98 14.59
C LEU A 50 4.19 3.18 14.44
N TRP A 51 4.27 2.02 13.82
CA TRP A 51 3.15 1.10 13.67
C TRP A 51 3.38 -0.18 14.45
N ARG A 52 2.44 -0.52 15.31
CA ARG A 52 2.36 -1.83 15.96
C ARG A 52 1.08 -2.52 15.50
N PRO A 53 1.18 -3.58 14.66
CA PRO A 53 0.02 -4.25 14.07
C PRO A 53 -0.95 -4.86 15.07
N ARG A 54 -0.44 -5.30 16.23
CA ARG A 54 -1.20 -5.80 17.39
C ARG A 54 -0.30 -5.90 18.62
N ARG A 55 -0.92 -6.07 19.77
CA ARG A 55 -0.18 -6.29 21.03
C ARG A 55 0.81 -7.46 20.93
N GLY A 56 2.00 -7.26 21.48
CA GLY A 56 3.08 -8.27 21.46
C GLY A 56 3.87 -8.35 20.16
N MET A 57 3.45 -7.64 19.10
CA MET A 57 4.26 -7.50 17.89
C MET A 57 5.26 -6.34 18.05
N PRO A 58 6.44 -6.42 17.40
CA PRO A 58 7.38 -5.31 17.39
C PRO A 58 6.79 -4.07 16.73
N GLU A 59 7.21 -2.91 17.20
CA GLU A 59 6.90 -1.64 16.55
C GLU A 59 7.79 -1.45 15.33
N LEU A 60 7.19 -0.96 14.26
CA LEU A 60 7.86 -0.64 13.01
C LEU A 60 7.89 0.88 12.84
N ALA A 61 9.08 1.45 12.81
CA ALA A 61 9.27 2.85 12.46
C ALA A 61 9.37 3.00 10.94
N GLY A 62 8.75 4.03 10.40
CA GLY A 62 8.78 4.30 8.97
C GLY A 62 8.24 5.69 8.62
N ASP A 63 8.32 5.99 7.33
CA ASP A 63 7.80 7.23 6.77
C ASP A 63 6.34 7.06 6.39
N ILE A 64 5.56 8.12 6.55
CA ILE A 64 4.16 8.16 6.14
C ILE A 64 3.97 9.28 5.13
N VAL A 65 3.25 8.96 4.06
CA VAL A 65 2.76 9.92 3.06
C VAL A 65 1.25 9.82 3.04
N MET A 66 0.60 10.96 3.18
CA MET A 66 -0.84 11.10 3.06
C MET A 66 -1.17 12.04 1.91
N ALA A 67 -2.11 11.67 1.05
CA ALA A 67 -2.63 12.52 0.00
C ALA A 67 -4.15 12.51 0.05
N SER A 68 -4.76 13.69 0.07
CA SER A 68 -6.22 13.84 0.06
C SER A 68 -6.65 14.89 -0.95
N ASP A 69 -7.88 14.78 -1.44
CA ASP A 69 -8.46 15.75 -2.36
C ASP A 69 -9.87 16.19 -1.95
N SER A 70 -10.39 17.20 -2.65
CA SER A 70 -11.73 17.76 -2.40
C SER A 70 -12.88 16.82 -2.76
N ALA A 71 -12.63 15.75 -3.52
CA ALA A 71 -13.62 14.69 -3.82
C ALA A 71 -13.74 13.65 -2.71
N GLY A 72 -13.04 13.82 -1.60
CA GLY A 72 -13.05 12.90 -0.46
C GLY A 72 -12.25 11.61 -0.71
N ARG A 73 -11.31 11.64 -1.67
CA ARG A 73 -10.37 10.54 -1.85
C ARG A 73 -9.18 10.74 -0.94
N CYS A 74 -8.73 9.68 -0.30
CA CYS A 74 -7.53 9.70 0.53
C CYS A 74 -6.66 8.48 0.24
N TYR A 75 -5.38 8.74 0.08
CA TYR A 75 -4.30 7.76 -0.03
C TYR A 75 -3.36 7.89 1.15
N ILE A 76 -2.99 6.77 1.76
CA ILE A 76 -1.99 6.70 2.82
C ILE A 76 -1.01 5.61 2.46
N GLN A 77 0.26 5.94 2.51
CA GLN A 77 1.36 4.99 2.40
C GLN A 77 2.21 5.05 3.66
N PHE A 78 2.50 3.89 4.22
CA PHE A 78 3.50 3.73 5.26
C PHE A 78 4.62 2.86 4.71
N ALA A 79 5.84 3.35 4.79
CA ALA A 79 7.01 2.71 4.18
C ALA A 79 8.21 2.71 5.12
N LYS A 80 9.02 1.68 5.02
CA LYS A 80 10.39 1.65 5.52
C LYS A 80 11.30 1.43 4.33
N THR A 81 11.97 2.48 3.91
CA THR A 81 12.77 2.50 2.67
C THR A 81 13.67 1.28 2.53
N PRO A 82 13.62 0.55 1.37
CA PRO A 82 12.89 0.90 0.15
C PRO A 82 11.48 0.27 0.06
N MET A 83 10.94 -0.34 1.12
CA MET A 83 9.72 -1.14 1.09
C MET A 83 8.48 -0.36 1.56
N SER A 84 7.41 -0.39 0.75
CA SER A 84 6.08 -0.03 1.22
C SER A 84 5.51 -1.16 2.07
N LEU A 85 5.08 -0.83 3.30
CA LEU A 85 4.54 -1.79 4.27
C LEU A 85 3.02 -1.80 4.26
N VAL A 86 2.40 -0.63 4.10
CA VAL A 86 0.96 -0.46 4.03
C VAL A 86 0.62 0.56 2.95
N CYS A 87 -0.38 0.26 2.14
CA CYS A 87 -1.04 1.20 1.24
C CYS A 87 -2.54 1.16 1.50
N ALA A 88 -3.12 2.28 1.92
CA ALA A 88 -4.55 2.41 2.17
C ALA A 88 -5.14 3.47 1.24
N GLN A 89 -6.30 3.17 0.66
CA GLN A 89 -7.06 4.07 -0.19
C GLN A 89 -8.51 4.10 0.25
N THR A 90 -9.07 5.29 0.38
CA THR A 90 -10.49 5.48 0.66
C THR A 90 -11.10 6.46 -0.32
N THR A 91 -12.34 6.22 -0.66
CA THR A 91 -13.22 7.13 -1.39
C THR A 91 -14.54 7.23 -0.60
N PRO A 92 -15.48 8.09 -0.94
CA PRO A 92 -16.79 8.14 -0.28
C PRO A 92 -17.55 6.81 -0.31
N THR A 93 -17.26 5.94 -1.28
CA THR A 93 -18.03 4.71 -1.50
C THR A 93 -17.22 3.41 -1.41
N ASN A 94 -15.90 3.50 -1.45
CA ASN A 94 -15.03 2.31 -1.52
C ASN A 94 -13.79 2.49 -0.64
N TRP A 95 -13.21 1.38 -0.25
CA TRP A 95 -11.93 1.34 0.44
C TRP A 95 -11.08 0.16 -0.01
N LEU A 96 -9.78 0.31 0.08
CA LEU A 96 -8.77 -0.69 -0.21
C LEU A 96 -7.63 -0.53 0.78
N ILE A 97 -7.13 -1.63 1.32
CA ILE A 97 -5.88 -1.66 2.08
C ILE A 97 -5.03 -2.83 1.63
N GLN A 98 -3.76 -2.59 1.48
CA GLN A 98 -2.77 -3.56 1.02
C GLN A 98 -1.59 -3.60 1.98
N PHE A 99 -1.06 -4.80 2.16
CA PHE A 99 0.16 -5.08 2.91
C PHE A 99 1.14 -5.77 1.95
N PRO A 100 1.87 -4.99 1.12
CA PRO A 100 2.70 -5.52 0.04
C PRO A 100 3.67 -6.63 0.46
N PRO A 101 4.39 -6.53 1.62
CA PRO A 101 5.33 -7.58 2.02
C PRO A 101 4.66 -8.92 2.30
N ALA A 102 3.38 -8.90 2.72
CA ALA A 102 2.60 -10.10 2.99
C ALA A 102 1.77 -10.58 1.79
N GLY A 103 1.77 -9.83 0.68
CA GLY A 103 0.93 -10.10 -0.48
C GLY A 103 -0.58 -10.03 -0.19
N MET A 104 -0.98 -9.37 0.92
CA MET A 104 -2.37 -9.30 1.35
C MET A 104 -3.04 -8.02 0.86
N SER A 105 -4.30 -8.15 0.45
CA SER A 105 -5.14 -7.03 0.03
C SER A 105 -6.58 -7.25 0.49
N PHE A 106 -7.20 -6.19 1.01
CA PHE A 106 -8.60 -6.18 1.46
C PHE A 106 -9.29 -4.97 0.85
N ALA A 107 -10.50 -5.16 0.35
CA ALA A 107 -11.29 -4.09 -0.25
C ALA A 107 -12.77 -4.24 0.12
N GLY A 108 -13.53 -3.16 0.01
CA GLY A 108 -14.96 -3.18 0.24
C GLY A 108 -15.66 -1.90 -0.20
N HIS A 109 -16.99 -1.93 -0.08
CA HIS A 109 -17.87 -0.81 -0.38
C HIS A 109 -18.41 -0.18 0.91
N GLY A 110 -18.78 1.10 0.83
CA GLY A 110 -19.29 1.87 1.94
C GLY A 110 -18.24 2.21 2.98
N ARG A 111 -18.62 2.17 4.26
CA ARG A 111 -17.72 2.54 5.36
C ARG A 111 -16.52 1.60 5.43
N PRO A 112 -15.31 2.15 5.67
CA PRO A 112 -14.11 1.36 5.84
C PRO A 112 -14.22 0.31 6.94
N SER A 113 -13.48 -0.79 6.78
CA SER A 113 -13.44 -1.84 7.81
C SER A 113 -12.80 -1.32 9.10
N LYS A 114 -13.53 -1.49 10.22
CA LYS A 114 -13.04 -1.11 11.56
C LYS A 114 -11.84 -1.94 12.06
N ARG A 115 -11.44 -2.95 11.28
CA ARG A 115 -10.30 -3.80 11.60
C ARG A 115 -8.96 -3.07 11.42
N PHE A 116 -8.90 -2.11 10.49
CA PHE A 116 -7.66 -1.46 10.07
C PHE A 116 -7.68 0.03 10.46
N ALA A 117 -6.83 0.42 11.39
CA ALA A 117 -6.72 1.81 11.84
C ALA A 117 -6.27 2.75 10.70
N TRP A 118 -5.44 2.28 9.78
CA TRP A 118 -4.95 3.03 8.63
C TRP A 118 -6.05 3.65 7.77
N LEU A 119 -7.18 2.96 7.61
CA LEU A 119 -8.32 3.46 6.82
C LEU A 119 -9.05 4.64 7.47
N TYR A 120 -8.74 4.95 8.74
CA TYR A 120 -9.38 6.01 9.52
C TYR A 120 -8.41 7.11 9.92
N LEU A 121 -7.12 6.99 9.60
CA LEU A 121 -6.11 7.95 10.07
C LEU A 121 -6.38 9.36 9.54
N HIS A 122 -6.74 9.50 8.25
CA HIS A 122 -7.10 10.80 7.68
C HIS A 122 -8.30 11.43 8.40
N ALA A 123 -9.38 10.67 8.60
CA ALA A 123 -10.57 11.13 9.33
C ALA A 123 -10.23 11.52 10.78
N ALA A 124 -9.35 10.75 11.44
CA ALA A 124 -8.88 11.04 12.78
C ALA A 124 -8.14 12.38 12.87
N LEU A 125 -7.21 12.62 11.94
CA LEU A 125 -6.45 13.87 11.86
C LEU A 125 -7.31 15.07 11.48
N ALA A 126 -8.37 14.84 10.69
CA ALA A 126 -9.37 15.86 10.35
C ALA A 126 -10.40 16.13 11.48
N GLY A 127 -10.31 15.41 12.61
CA GLY A 127 -11.27 15.55 13.72
C GLY A 127 -12.66 14.98 13.43
N GLU A 128 -12.78 14.11 12.43
CA GLU A 128 -14.05 13.48 12.06
C GLU A 128 -14.46 12.38 13.06
N PRO A 129 -15.77 12.07 13.19
CA PRO A 129 -16.24 11.03 14.08
C PRO A 129 -15.69 9.65 13.74
N LEU A 130 -15.08 9.00 14.71
CA LEU A 130 -14.49 7.67 14.58
C LEU A 130 -15.41 6.57 15.10
N PRO A 131 -15.27 5.31 14.61
CA PRO A 131 -15.88 4.15 15.23
C PRO A 131 -15.49 4.01 16.70
N LYS A 132 -16.39 3.52 17.56
CA LYS A 132 -16.15 3.34 19.00
C LYS A 132 -14.92 2.48 19.37
N SER A 133 -14.48 1.62 18.43
CA SER A 133 -13.29 0.79 18.60
C SER A 133 -11.98 1.55 18.36
N LEU A 134 -12.02 2.73 17.77
CA LEU A 134 -10.86 3.57 17.51
C LEU A 134 -10.82 4.71 18.52
N HIS A 135 -9.64 4.97 19.05
CA HIS A 135 -9.36 6.08 19.92
C HIS A 135 -8.22 6.91 19.35
N PHE A 136 -8.47 8.21 19.21
CA PHE A 136 -7.48 9.15 18.69
C PHE A 136 -7.17 10.20 19.75
N GLU A 137 -5.90 10.52 19.90
CA GLU A 137 -5.42 11.59 20.76
C GLU A 137 -4.32 12.40 20.07
N THR A 138 -4.35 13.70 20.29
CA THR A 138 -3.25 14.60 19.90
C THR A 138 -2.32 14.76 21.09
N LYS A 139 -1.02 14.65 20.86
CA LYS A 139 0.01 14.80 21.87
C LYS A 139 0.43 16.28 22.02
N PRO A 140 0.96 16.68 23.20
CA PRO A 140 1.42 18.06 23.42
C PRO A 140 2.56 18.49 22.50
N ASP A 141 3.34 17.56 21.99
CA ASP A 141 4.47 17.77 21.08
C ASP A 141 4.04 17.92 19.59
N GLY A 142 2.73 17.96 19.32
CA GLY A 142 2.18 17.98 17.96
C GLY A 142 2.07 16.61 17.31
N GLY A 143 2.50 15.57 18.00
CA GLY A 143 2.28 14.19 17.56
C GLY A 143 0.83 13.74 17.74
N TRP A 144 0.54 12.58 17.23
CA TRP A 144 -0.78 11.95 17.35
C TRP A 144 -0.65 10.46 17.66
N ARG A 145 -1.72 9.89 18.23
CA ARG A 145 -1.86 8.46 18.45
C ARG A 145 -3.25 8.00 18.03
N LEU A 146 -3.31 6.94 17.24
CA LEU A 146 -4.54 6.25 16.89
C LEU A 146 -4.45 4.80 17.34
N GLU A 147 -5.36 4.38 18.19
CA GLU A 147 -5.43 3.04 18.75
C GLU A 147 -6.72 2.34 18.30
N ASN A 148 -6.60 1.11 17.82
CA ASN A 148 -7.74 0.23 17.60
C ASN A 148 -7.85 -0.77 18.75
N ARG A 149 -8.76 -0.49 19.70
CA ARG A 149 -8.97 -1.32 20.90
C ARG A 149 -9.39 -2.76 20.60
N ARG A 150 -9.90 -3.02 19.39
CA ARG A 150 -10.36 -4.37 19.00
C ARG A 150 -9.21 -5.23 18.46
N SER A 151 -8.34 -4.69 17.65
CA SER A 151 -7.19 -5.38 17.06
C SER A 151 -5.90 -5.16 17.86
N GLU A 152 -5.94 -4.24 18.83
CA GLU A 152 -4.79 -3.75 19.59
C GLU A 152 -3.69 -3.16 18.69
N GLU A 153 -4.10 -2.72 17.48
CA GLU A 153 -3.25 -2.00 16.53
C GLU A 153 -3.03 -0.57 17.04
N THR A 154 -1.81 -0.10 17.01
CA THR A 154 -1.46 1.29 17.36
C THR A 154 -0.65 1.95 16.27
N LEU A 155 -0.99 3.19 15.99
CA LEU A 155 -0.26 4.10 15.11
C LEU A 155 0.09 5.32 15.96
N ASP A 156 1.36 5.66 16.02
CA ASP A 156 1.88 6.87 16.68
C ASP A 156 2.69 7.64 15.64
N GLY A 157 2.57 8.97 15.59
CA GLY A 157 3.37 9.70 14.62
C GLY A 157 3.17 11.20 14.65
N PHE A 158 3.73 11.82 13.63
CA PHE A 158 3.49 13.21 13.28
C PHE A 158 3.44 13.34 11.76
N VAL A 159 2.71 14.34 11.29
CA VAL A 159 2.73 14.77 9.88
C VAL A 159 3.11 16.22 9.84
N ALA A 160 3.98 16.59 8.90
CA ALA A 160 4.29 17.98 8.63
C ALA A 160 3.08 18.65 7.95
N PRO A 161 2.82 19.93 8.26
CA PRO A 161 1.74 20.71 7.64
C PRO A 161 1.97 20.92 6.14
#